data_11aa0893a9157bc9615027345c20fc19
#
_entry.id   11aa0893a9157bc9615027345c20fc19
#
_cell.length_a   1.000
_cell.length_b   1.000
_cell.length_c   1.000
_cell.angle_alpha   90.00
_cell.angle_beta   90.00
_cell.angle_gamma   90.00
#
_symmetry.space_group_name_H-M   'P 1'
#
loop_
_entity.id
_entity.type
_entity.pdbx_description
1 polymer ?
#
loop_
_entity_poly.entity_id
_entity_poly.type
_entity_poly.pdbx_seq_one_letter_code
_entity_poly.pdbx_strand_id
1 'polypeptide(L)'
;MEERPASEPQPQMDTSLKGVVGIQNMGNTCYCNSTLQLIRACPEWNAFCLTQNFTEQLRNVPDDNASKRILLAYQDIIKSVWSAYKPAYVRPLGFISEVRKAVRGTVYEMFGIPIPNDSHEYLVYLLDKFHEAIKTESVYTEIIVDDSANHIEKMRALAENGWNKFISKNKSEVVDRFFGMMRKTIHCTECKNNTYQWEVFNSLKIPCEGHTFQEWIKNEVKDSEIEGYDCENCTKLTPSNKVRHNAKIHTHIWKLPQSLFITLRRFNYDGRKNMSVCPYDGGSMNFTEFFAEESADSSRAWTYELRGVSDHHGSHMGGHYTAQFKHPISNEWWIMDDETAHKQVGPIAGVSNYIFYFRRKSS
;
A
#
# COMPACT_ATOMS: atom_id res chain seq x y z
N MET A 1 -66.48 -12.69 -10.76
CA MET A 1 -65.42 -12.23 -9.87
C MET A 1 -64.19 -13.02 -10.24
N GLU A 2 -63.31 -12.43 -11.04
CA GLU A 2 -62.04 -13.07 -11.40
C GLU A 2 -61.05 -12.79 -10.28
N GLU A 3 -60.51 -13.84 -9.70
CA GLU A 3 -59.42 -13.76 -8.70
C GLU A 3 -58.16 -13.31 -9.41
N ARG A 4 -57.54 -12.21 -8.91
CA ARG A 4 -56.22 -11.77 -9.35
C ARG A 4 -55.20 -12.82 -8.93
N PRO A 5 -54.26 -13.21 -9.80
CA PRO A 5 -53.20 -14.13 -9.42
C PRO A 5 -52.33 -13.50 -8.33
N ALA A 6 -51.97 -14.31 -7.33
CA ALA A 6 -51.08 -13.91 -6.26
C ALA A 6 -49.75 -13.40 -6.84
N SER A 7 -49.30 -12.23 -6.37
CA SER A 7 -48.01 -11.65 -6.74
C SER A 7 -46.88 -12.61 -6.40
N GLU A 8 -46.04 -12.95 -7.38
CA GLU A 8 -44.82 -13.71 -7.15
C GLU A 8 -43.98 -13.06 -6.05
N PRO A 9 -43.41 -13.84 -5.12
CA PRO A 9 -42.56 -13.30 -4.08
C PRO A 9 -41.37 -12.62 -4.74
N GLN A 10 -41.14 -11.33 -4.46
CA GLN A 10 -39.96 -10.61 -4.89
C GLN A 10 -38.73 -11.29 -4.32
N PRO A 11 -37.66 -11.52 -5.10
CA PRO A 11 -36.45 -12.18 -4.62
C PRO A 11 -35.91 -11.38 -3.44
N GLN A 12 -35.81 -12.03 -2.28
CA GLN A 12 -35.15 -11.46 -1.12
C GLN A 12 -33.71 -11.12 -1.49
N MET A 13 -33.37 -9.84 -1.44
CA MET A 13 -32.05 -9.35 -1.80
C MET A 13 -31.04 -9.92 -0.81
N ASP A 14 -30.16 -10.80 -1.27
CA ASP A 14 -29.07 -11.37 -0.48
C ASP A 14 -28.07 -10.26 -0.13
N THR A 15 -28.21 -9.71 1.08
CA THR A 15 -27.33 -8.64 1.58
C THR A 15 -25.89 -9.11 1.82
N SER A 16 -25.65 -10.43 1.85
CA SER A 16 -24.31 -11.01 1.98
C SER A 16 -23.42 -10.75 0.76
N LEU A 17 -24.02 -10.43 -0.39
CA LEU A 17 -23.31 -10.14 -1.64
C LEU A 17 -23.08 -8.64 -1.91
N LYS A 18 -23.51 -7.74 -1.01
CA LYS A 18 -23.12 -6.31 -1.12
C LYS A 18 -21.61 -6.21 -1.07
N GLY A 19 -21.03 -5.35 -1.91
CA GLY A 19 -19.57 -5.22 -1.97
C GLY A 19 -18.89 -6.18 -2.96
N VAL A 20 -19.57 -7.22 -3.48
CA VAL A 20 -19.04 -8.10 -4.51
C VAL A 20 -19.51 -7.60 -5.87
N VAL A 21 -18.81 -6.62 -6.44
CA VAL A 21 -19.19 -5.98 -7.71
C VAL A 21 -17.94 -5.75 -8.54
N GLY A 22 -17.98 -6.15 -9.83
CA GLY A 22 -16.91 -5.90 -10.80
C GLY A 22 -16.81 -4.42 -11.19
N ILE A 23 -15.73 -4.08 -11.88
CA ILE A 23 -15.46 -2.73 -12.40
C ILE A 23 -15.21 -2.84 -13.90
N GLN A 24 -15.94 -2.07 -14.71
CA GLN A 24 -15.85 -2.17 -16.17
C GLN A 24 -14.45 -1.77 -16.68
N ASN A 25 -13.92 -2.60 -17.59
CA ASN A 25 -12.70 -2.26 -18.31
C ASN A 25 -13.00 -1.21 -19.39
N MET A 26 -12.36 -0.05 -19.26
CA MET A 26 -12.54 1.12 -20.13
C MET A 26 -11.46 1.24 -21.22
N GLY A 27 -10.85 0.10 -21.58
CA GLY A 27 -9.75 0.01 -22.53
C GLY A 27 -8.39 0.02 -21.82
N ASN A 28 -7.79 -1.17 -21.68
CA ASN A 28 -6.53 -1.42 -20.95
C ASN A 28 -6.51 -0.91 -19.50
N THR A 29 -7.65 -0.86 -18.82
CA THR A 29 -7.75 -0.36 -17.43
C THR A 29 -7.79 -1.47 -16.37
N CYS A 30 -7.44 -2.71 -16.71
CA CYS A 30 -7.40 -3.83 -15.76
C CYS A 30 -6.44 -3.55 -14.58
N TYR A 31 -5.31 -2.87 -14.82
CA TYR A 31 -4.39 -2.43 -13.75
C TYR A 31 -5.07 -1.48 -12.76
N CYS A 32 -5.88 -0.54 -13.26
CA CYS A 32 -6.68 0.36 -12.45
C CYS A 32 -7.75 -0.41 -11.66
N ASN A 33 -8.50 -1.29 -12.33
CA ASN A 33 -9.57 -2.07 -11.74
C ASN A 33 -9.06 -2.96 -10.61
N SER A 34 -7.96 -3.71 -10.83
CA SER A 34 -7.35 -4.55 -9.80
C SER A 34 -6.85 -3.73 -8.60
N THR A 35 -6.24 -2.56 -8.85
CA THR A 35 -5.79 -1.63 -7.79
C THR A 35 -6.97 -1.11 -6.96
N LEU A 36 -8.06 -0.68 -7.61
CA LEU A 36 -9.27 -0.23 -6.91
C LEU A 36 -9.88 -1.35 -6.07
N GLN A 37 -9.86 -2.60 -6.56
CA GLN A 37 -10.32 -3.77 -5.81
C GLN A 37 -9.46 -4.01 -4.56
N LEU A 38 -8.13 -3.82 -4.65
CA LEU A 38 -7.22 -3.92 -3.49
C LEU A 38 -7.45 -2.82 -2.46
N ILE A 39 -7.54 -1.55 -2.88
CA ILE A 39 -7.75 -0.42 -1.95
C ILE A 39 -9.08 -0.59 -1.23
N ARG A 40 -10.14 -0.98 -1.94
CA ARG A 40 -11.45 -1.22 -1.33
C ARG A 40 -11.53 -2.50 -0.49
N ALA A 41 -10.53 -3.38 -0.53
CA ALA A 41 -10.41 -4.49 0.43
C ALA A 41 -10.10 -4.00 1.86
N CYS A 42 -9.72 -2.73 2.04
CA CYS A 42 -9.55 -2.08 3.33
C CYS A 42 -10.90 -1.56 3.85
N PRO A 43 -11.55 -2.25 4.81
CA PRO A 43 -12.88 -1.86 5.28
C PRO A 43 -12.87 -0.52 6.03
N GLU A 44 -11.79 -0.21 6.75
CA GLU A 44 -11.65 1.04 7.50
C GLU A 44 -11.53 2.24 6.55
N TRP A 45 -10.83 2.09 5.43
CA TRP A 45 -10.74 3.13 4.41
C TRP A 45 -12.09 3.38 3.73
N ASN A 46 -12.80 2.30 3.36
CA ASN A 46 -14.15 2.42 2.80
C ASN A 46 -15.11 3.10 3.77
N ALA A 47 -15.08 2.67 5.05
CA ALA A 47 -15.91 3.28 6.08
C ALA A 47 -15.61 4.77 6.23
N PHE A 48 -14.33 5.17 6.28
CA PHE A 48 -13.94 6.57 6.32
C PHE A 48 -14.49 7.37 5.13
N CYS A 49 -14.36 6.84 3.90
CA CYS A 49 -14.87 7.50 2.69
C CYS A 49 -16.40 7.74 2.71
N LEU A 50 -17.15 7.02 3.55
CA LEU A 50 -18.61 7.13 3.67
C LEU A 50 -19.05 7.94 4.90
N THR A 51 -18.11 8.48 5.69
CA THR A 51 -18.42 9.27 6.90
C THR A 51 -18.63 10.75 6.60
N GLN A 52 -19.23 11.45 7.56
CA GLN A 52 -19.32 12.91 7.56
C GLN A 52 -17.92 13.55 7.69
N ASN A 53 -17.00 12.93 8.45
CA ASN A 53 -15.63 13.41 8.62
C ASN A 53 -14.88 13.51 7.27
N PHE A 54 -15.07 12.55 6.36
CA PHE A 54 -14.54 12.63 5.00
C PHE A 54 -14.99 13.90 4.27
N THR A 55 -16.28 14.22 4.35
CA THR A 55 -16.86 15.43 3.74
C THR A 55 -16.30 16.70 4.37
N GLU A 56 -16.13 16.70 5.69
CA GLU A 56 -15.57 17.84 6.43
C GLU A 56 -14.11 18.11 6.07
N GLN A 57 -13.28 17.08 5.94
CA GLN A 57 -11.88 17.24 5.52
C GLN A 57 -11.76 17.83 4.11
N LEU A 58 -12.70 17.55 3.22
CA LEU A 58 -12.71 18.10 1.86
C LEU A 58 -13.38 19.47 1.73
N ARG A 59 -14.03 19.98 2.77
CA ARG A 59 -14.84 21.22 2.72
C ARG A 59 -14.02 22.44 2.26
N ASN A 60 -12.82 22.59 2.78
CA ASN A 60 -11.96 23.75 2.50
C ASN A 60 -10.97 23.53 1.35
N VAL A 61 -10.99 22.35 0.74
CA VAL A 61 -10.15 22.06 -0.43
C VAL A 61 -10.86 22.61 -1.68
N PRO A 62 -10.19 23.39 -2.54
CA PRO A 62 -10.79 23.95 -3.74
C PRO A 62 -11.40 22.89 -4.67
N ASP A 63 -12.51 23.20 -5.32
CA ASP A 63 -13.20 22.24 -6.21
C ASP A 63 -12.43 21.93 -7.49
N ASP A 64 -11.52 22.81 -7.90
CA ASP A 64 -10.60 22.60 -9.02
C ASP A 64 -9.35 21.77 -8.63
N ASN A 65 -9.19 21.43 -7.35
CA ASN A 65 -8.09 20.55 -6.90
C ASN A 65 -8.25 19.14 -7.50
N ALA A 66 -7.27 18.71 -8.28
CA ALA A 66 -7.30 17.45 -8.99
C ALA A 66 -7.36 16.23 -8.04
N SER A 67 -6.64 16.28 -6.92
CA SER A 67 -6.63 15.20 -5.92
C SER A 67 -7.99 15.05 -5.24
N LYS A 68 -8.65 16.18 -4.90
CA LYS A 68 -10.03 16.18 -4.38
C LYS A 68 -10.99 15.51 -5.35
N ARG A 69 -10.94 15.88 -6.64
CA ARG A 69 -11.84 15.31 -7.66
C ARG A 69 -11.63 13.80 -7.83
N ILE A 70 -10.37 13.33 -7.85
CA ILE A 70 -10.07 11.89 -7.93
C ILE A 70 -10.63 11.18 -6.70
N LEU A 71 -10.43 11.72 -5.49
CA LEU A 71 -10.90 11.10 -4.26
C LEU A 71 -12.43 11.07 -4.16
N LEU A 72 -13.12 12.13 -4.59
CA LEU A 72 -14.59 12.15 -4.69
C LEU A 72 -15.10 11.12 -5.70
N ALA A 73 -14.46 11.01 -6.86
CA ALA A 73 -14.84 10.03 -7.88
C ALA A 73 -14.59 8.59 -7.39
N TYR A 74 -13.55 8.36 -6.56
CA TYR A 74 -13.36 7.08 -5.85
C TYR A 74 -14.50 6.83 -4.84
N GLN A 75 -14.91 7.83 -4.07
CA GLN A 75 -16.05 7.71 -3.14
C GLN A 75 -17.32 7.27 -3.87
N ASP A 76 -17.57 7.78 -5.07
CA ASP A 76 -18.74 7.41 -5.89
C ASP A 76 -18.70 5.93 -6.31
N ILE A 77 -17.50 5.40 -6.61
CA ILE A 77 -17.31 3.94 -6.83
C ILE A 77 -17.68 3.17 -5.57
N ILE A 78 -17.19 3.60 -4.40
CA ILE A 78 -17.48 2.93 -3.12
C ILE A 78 -18.98 2.97 -2.79
N LYS A 79 -19.66 4.13 -2.97
CA LYS A 79 -21.11 4.25 -2.82
C LYS A 79 -21.87 3.29 -3.74
N SER A 80 -21.43 3.17 -5.00
CA SER A 80 -22.04 2.28 -5.98
C SER A 80 -21.88 0.81 -5.59
N VAL A 81 -20.68 0.40 -5.16
CA VAL A 81 -20.35 -0.97 -4.75
C VAL A 81 -21.15 -1.40 -3.50
N TRP A 82 -21.36 -0.47 -2.54
CA TRP A 82 -22.10 -0.74 -1.29
C TRP A 82 -23.57 -0.33 -1.36
N SER A 83 -24.06 0.05 -2.53
CA SER A 83 -25.47 0.42 -2.76
C SER A 83 -26.44 -0.68 -2.31
N ALA A 84 -27.64 -0.27 -1.92
CA ALA A 84 -28.75 -1.19 -1.65
C ALA A 84 -29.15 -1.98 -2.89
N TYR A 85 -29.02 -1.37 -4.07
CA TYR A 85 -29.25 -2.02 -5.35
C TYR A 85 -27.92 -2.43 -5.94
N LYS A 86 -27.58 -3.71 -5.85
CA LYS A 86 -26.34 -4.26 -6.40
C LYS A 86 -26.31 -4.09 -7.93
N PRO A 87 -25.42 -3.24 -8.49
CA PRO A 87 -25.26 -3.17 -9.94
C PRO A 87 -24.59 -4.44 -10.46
N ALA A 88 -24.78 -4.77 -11.74
CA ALA A 88 -24.06 -5.87 -12.37
C ALA A 88 -22.54 -5.62 -12.33
N TYR A 89 -22.13 -4.39 -12.61
CA TYR A 89 -20.77 -3.87 -12.46
C TYR A 89 -20.81 -2.36 -12.31
N VAL A 90 -19.72 -1.78 -11.81
CA VAL A 90 -19.55 -0.31 -11.74
C VAL A 90 -18.83 0.19 -12.99
N ARG A 91 -19.33 1.28 -13.55
CA ARG A 91 -18.65 2.02 -14.66
C ARG A 91 -17.81 3.15 -14.07
N PRO A 92 -16.48 3.06 -14.08
CA PRO A 92 -15.62 4.06 -13.42
C PRO A 92 -15.34 5.29 -14.33
N LEU A 93 -16.31 5.71 -15.17
CA LEU A 93 -16.12 6.78 -16.17
C LEU A 93 -15.67 8.10 -15.54
N GLY A 94 -16.34 8.53 -14.47
CA GLY A 94 -16.02 9.75 -13.76
C GLY A 94 -14.61 9.68 -13.16
N PHE A 95 -14.29 8.57 -12.51
CA PHE A 95 -12.97 8.35 -11.90
C PHE A 95 -11.84 8.39 -12.95
N ILE A 96 -11.97 7.63 -14.03
CA ILE A 96 -10.97 7.61 -15.11
C ILE A 96 -10.84 9.00 -15.77
N SER A 97 -11.95 9.72 -15.94
CA SER A 97 -11.93 11.09 -16.50
C SER A 97 -11.13 12.03 -15.59
N GLU A 98 -11.31 11.99 -14.28
CA GLU A 98 -10.58 12.87 -13.37
C GLU A 98 -9.10 12.49 -13.30
N VAL A 99 -8.75 11.18 -13.30
CA VAL A 99 -7.35 10.76 -13.42
C VAL A 99 -6.71 11.27 -14.70
N ARG A 100 -7.37 11.09 -15.86
CA ARG A 100 -6.86 11.55 -17.15
C ARG A 100 -6.61 13.07 -17.19
N LYS A 101 -7.47 13.86 -16.55
CA LYS A 101 -7.27 15.31 -16.44
C LYS A 101 -6.07 15.64 -15.55
N ALA A 102 -5.94 14.94 -14.42
CA ALA A 102 -4.92 15.21 -13.42
C ALA A 102 -3.49 14.84 -13.85
N VAL A 103 -3.33 13.84 -14.72
CA VAL A 103 -2.01 13.35 -15.15
C VAL A 103 -1.47 14.07 -16.38
N ARG A 104 -2.30 14.85 -17.09
CA ARG A 104 -1.92 15.53 -18.34
C ARG A 104 -0.72 16.46 -18.11
N GLY A 105 0.36 16.24 -18.89
CA GLY A 105 1.58 17.02 -18.78
C GLY A 105 2.41 16.74 -17.53
N THR A 106 2.15 15.65 -16.82
CA THR A 106 2.94 15.19 -15.67
C THR A 106 3.75 13.94 -16.01
N VAL A 107 4.63 13.51 -15.11
CA VAL A 107 5.37 12.23 -15.23
C VAL A 107 4.46 11.00 -15.22
N TYR A 108 3.18 11.16 -14.86
CA TYR A 108 2.16 10.12 -14.81
C TYR A 108 1.23 10.11 -16.03
N GLU A 109 1.57 10.80 -17.11
CA GLU A 109 0.71 10.96 -18.30
C GLU A 109 0.29 9.62 -18.91
N MET A 110 1.11 8.56 -18.72
CA MET A 110 0.78 7.19 -19.15
C MET A 110 -0.56 6.69 -18.57
N PHE A 111 -0.96 7.10 -17.37
CA PHE A 111 -2.25 6.71 -16.79
C PHE A 111 -3.46 7.42 -17.44
N GLY A 112 -3.21 8.42 -18.28
CA GLY A 112 -4.23 9.15 -19.03
C GLY A 112 -4.56 8.56 -20.39
N ILE A 113 -3.73 7.66 -20.91
CA ILE A 113 -3.87 7.05 -22.24
C ILE A 113 -4.24 5.58 -22.14
N PRO A 114 -4.93 4.97 -23.14
CA PRO A 114 -5.44 3.62 -23.05
C PRO A 114 -4.37 2.58 -23.39
N ILE A 115 -3.30 2.52 -22.59
CA ILE A 115 -2.22 1.52 -22.69
C ILE A 115 -2.12 0.70 -21.40
N PRO A 116 -1.55 -0.50 -21.43
CA PRO A 116 -1.22 -1.24 -20.23
C PRO A 116 -0.25 -0.46 -19.33
N ASN A 117 -0.47 -0.49 -18.02
CA ASN A 117 0.37 0.17 -17.02
C ASN A 117 0.63 -0.75 -15.85
N ASP A 118 1.63 -0.41 -15.02
CA ASP A 118 1.94 -1.16 -13.81
C ASP A 118 0.96 -0.82 -12.68
N SER A 119 0.33 -1.86 -12.09
CA SER A 119 -0.66 -1.69 -11.02
C SER A 119 -0.04 -1.20 -9.71
N HIS A 120 1.26 -1.47 -9.44
CA HIS A 120 1.92 -0.94 -8.25
C HIS A 120 2.21 0.56 -8.40
N GLU A 121 2.71 1.00 -9.54
CA GLU A 121 2.92 2.44 -9.80
C GLU A 121 1.60 3.19 -9.69
N TYR A 122 0.52 2.58 -10.20
CA TYR A 122 -0.82 3.16 -10.08
C TYR A 122 -1.36 3.16 -8.64
N LEU A 123 -1.08 2.11 -7.84
CA LEU A 123 -1.42 2.08 -6.42
C LEU A 123 -0.74 3.22 -5.65
N VAL A 124 0.56 3.40 -5.85
CA VAL A 124 1.33 4.47 -5.20
C VAL A 124 0.81 5.84 -5.63
N TYR A 125 0.54 6.03 -6.92
CA TYR A 125 -0.07 7.26 -7.45
C TYR A 125 -1.43 7.56 -6.80
N LEU A 126 -2.32 6.57 -6.68
CA LEU A 126 -3.63 6.78 -6.06
C LEU A 126 -3.53 7.10 -4.57
N LEU A 127 -2.70 6.39 -3.82
CA LEU A 127 -2.48 6.67 -2.40
C LEU A 127 -1.93 8.10 -2.21
N ASP A 128 -1.01 8.55 -3.09
CA ASP A 128 -0.53 9.93 -3.10
C ASP A 128 -1.66 10.93 -3.36
N LYS A 129 -2.49 10.71 -4.39
CA LYS A 129 -3.62 11.61 -4.69
C LYS A 129 -4.66 11.65 -3.58
N PHE A 130 -4.97 10.51 -2.97
CA PHE A 130 -5.88 10.46 -1.84
C PHE A 130 -5.30 11.20 -0.62
N HIS A 131 -4.00 11.02 -0.36
CA HIS A 131 -3.28 11.75 0.68
C HIS A 131 -3.32 13.27 0.44
N GLU A 132 -2.90 13.71 -0.75
CA GLU A 132 -2.86 15.13 -1.13
C GLU A 132 -4.23 15.84 -1.04
N ALA A 133 -5.33 15.09 -1.21
CA ALA A 133 -6.68 15.63 -1.10
C ALA A 133 -7.10 15.99 0.33
N ILE A 134 -6.56 15.29 1.33
CA ILE A 134 -7.01 15.39 2.73
C ILE A 134 -5.86 15.64 3.72
N LYS A 135 -4.64 15.86 3.24
CA LYS A 135 -3.53 16.14 4.14
C LYS A 135 -3.68 17.46 4.88
N THR A 136 -3.21 17.48 6.08
CA THR A 136 -3.14 18.66 6.94
C THR A 136 -1.71 18.86 7.46
N GLU A 137 -1.39 20.10 7.79
CA GLU A 137 -0.12 20.44 8.41
C GLU A 137 -0.32 20.73 9.89
N SER A 138 0.70 20.44 10.69
CA SER A 138 0.74 20.74 12.12
C SER A 138 2.13 21.24 12.53
N VAL A 139 2.20 21.86 13.69
CA VAL A 139 3.49 22.31 14.23
C VAL A 139 4.30 21.09 14.66
N TYR A 140 5.56 21.05 14.23
CA TYR A 140 6.55 20.07 14.68
C TYR A 140 7.28 20.60 15.91
N THR A 141 7.31 19.79 16.96
CA THR A 141 8.14 20.04 18.14
C THR A 141 9.12 18.89 18.29
N GLU A 142 10.41 19.21 18.35
CA GLU A 142 11.47 18.22 18.49
C GLU A 142 11.51 17.67 19.91
N ILE A 143 11.63 16.35 20.00
CA ILE A 143 11.88 15.65 21.28
C ILE A 143 13.36 15.75 21.56
N ILE A 144 13.71 16.46 22.62
CA ILE A 144 15.08 16.59 23.11
C ILE A 144 15.28 15.52 24.19
N VAL A 145 16.34 14.73 24.02
CA VAL A 145 16.71 13.67 24.96
C VAL A 145 17.93 14.11 25.74
N ASP A 146 17.91 13.87 27.04
CA ASP A 146 19.05 14.16 27.92
C ASP A 146 20.30 13.35 27.51
N ASP A 147 21.49 13.94 27.71
CA ASP A 147 22.74 13.29 27.37
C ASP A 147 22.97 11.97 28.12
N SER A 148 22.40 11.82 29.32
CA SER A 148 22.43 10.64 30.15
C SER A 148 21.50 9.52 29.67
N ALA A 149 20.58 9.79 28.73
CA ALA A 149 19.65 8.81 28.20
C ALA A 149 20.40 7.62 27.57
N ASN A 150 19.88 6.43 27.77
CA ASN A 150 20.47 5.22 27.20
C ASN A 150 20.28 5.14 25.67
N HIS A 151 20.97 4.19 25.04
CA HIS A 151 20.93 4.01 23.58
C HIS A 151 19.51 3.82 23.03
N ILE A 152 18.67 3.02 23.71
CA ILE A 152 17.30 2.73 23.28
C ILE A 152 16.44 3.99 23.30
N GLU A 153 16.53 4.80 24.37
CA GLU A 153 15.81 6.06 24.48
C GLU A 153 16.23 7.06 23.40
N LYS A 154 17.53 7.17 23.13
CA LYS A 154 18.05 8.01 22.04
C LYS A 154 17.55 7.54 20.68
N MET A 155 17.54 6.23 20.40
CA MET A 155 17.02 5.70 19.13
C MET A 155 15.53 5.92 18.98
N ARG A 156 14.75 5.75 20.04
CA ARG A 156 13.30 6.02 20.02
C ARG A 156 13.00 7.47 19.76
N ALA A 157 13.71 8.40 20.41
CA ALA A 157 13.55 9.83 20.20
C ALA A 157 13.91 10.25 18.77
N LEU A 158 15.01 9.75 18.21
CA LEU A 158 15.40 10.00 16.82
C LEU A 158 14.35 9.50 15.83
N ALA A 159 13.83 8.30 16.04
CA ALA A 159 12.78 7.73 15.20
C ALA A 159 11.48 8.53 15.29
N GLU A 160 11.08 8.91 16.49
CA GLU A 160 9.86 9.67 16.71
C GLU A 160 10.00 11.09 16.14
N ASN A 161 11.16 11.72 16.28
CA ASN A 161 11.46 12.99 15.63
C ASN A 161 11.36 12.88 14.10
N GLY A 162 11.92 11.82 13.51
CA GLY A 162 11.81 11.55 12.08
C GLY A 162 10.36 11.40 11.63
N TRP A 163 9.57 10.60 12.36
CA TRP A 163 8.15 10.39 12.10
C TRP A 163 7.32 11.67 12.29
N ASN A 164 7.49 12.37 13.41
CA ASN A 164 6.74 13.58 13.73
C ASN A 164 7.05 14.72 12.75
N LYS A 165 8.30 14.83 12.30
CA LYS A 165 8.70 15.78 11.25
C LYS A 165 8.01 15.47 9.92
N PHE A 166 7.87 14.19 9.56
CA PHE A 166 7.10 13.76 8.40
C PHE A 166 5.60 14.08 8.59
N ILE A 167 5.00 13.66 9.71
CA ILE A 167 3.58 13.86 10.02
C ILE A 167 3.21 15.35 10.08
N SER A 168 4.11 16.22 10.57
CA SER A 168 3.81 17.65 10.66
C SER A 168 3.41 18.28 9.33
N LYS A 169 3.88 17.72 8.21
CA LYS A 169 3.55 18.16 6.85
C LYS A 169 2.61 17.23 6.09
N ASN A 170 2.36 16.04 6.63
CA ASN A 170 1.73 14.93 5.90
C ASN A 170 0.68 14.19 6.73
N LYS A 171 -0.01 14.85 7.65
CA LYS A 171 -1.04 14.19 8.46
C LYS A 171 -2.28 13.93 7.63
N SER A 172 -2.70 12.66 7.52
CA SER A 172 -3.95 12.27 6.85
C SER A 172 -4.38 10.86 7.24
N GLU A 173 -5.65 10.53 7.03
CA GLU A 173 -6.18 9.15 7.17
C GLU A 173 -5.44 8.15 6.28
N VAL A 174 -4.90 8.58 5.14
CA VAL A 174 -4.10 7.72 4.25
C VAL A 174 -2.77 7.34 4.92
N VAL A 175 -2.07 8.32 5.49
CA VAL A 175 -0.81 8.09 6.21
C VAL A 175 -1.04 7.22 7.44
N ASP A 176 -2.07 7.50 8.22
CA ASP A 176 -2.37 6.76 9.45
C ASP A 176 -2.67 5.28 9.18
N ARG A 177 -3.21 4.95 7.98
CA ARG A 177 -3.60 3.58 7.61
C ARG A 177 -2.55 2.82 6.83
N PHE A 178 -1.85 3.47 5.90
CA PHE A 178 -1.06 2.79 4.87
C PHE A 178 0.45 3.05 4.98
N PHE A 179 0.90 3.97 5.85
CA PHE A 179 2.31 4.33 5.90
C PHE A 179 3.01 3.69 7.11
N GLY A 180 4.19 3.17 6.83
CA GLY A 180 5.12 2.66 7.82
C GLY A 180 6.46 3.37 7.73
N MET A 181 7.42 2.94 8.56
CA MET A 181 8.77 3.49 8.60
C MET A 181 9.80 2.38 8.76
N MET A 182 10.89 2.47 8.01
CA MET A 182 12.08 1.64 8.16
C MET A 182 13.24 2.48 8.69
N ARG A 183 14.15 1.84 9.42
CA ARG A 183 15.45 2.37 9.78
C ARG A 183 16.53 1.70 8.94
N LYS A 184 17.37 2.48 8.30
CA LYS A 184 18.64 2.05 7.72
C LYS A 184 19.76 2.51 8.64
N THR A 185 20.56 1.58 9.13
CA THR A 185 21.79 1.84 9.88
C THR A 185 22.95 1.67 8.93
N ILE A 186 23.67 2.74 8.64
CA ILE A 186 24.85 2.73 7.79
C ILE A 186 26.07 2.72 8.70
N HIS A 187 26.76 1.59 8.73
CA HIS A 187 27.96 1.36 9.53
C HIS A 187 29.21 1.59 8.69
N CYS A 188 29.96 2.65 8.97
CA CYS A 188 31.25 2.89 8.31
C CYS A 188 32.28 1.84 8.74
N THR A 189 32.89 1.14 7.77
CA THR A 189 33.88 0.09 8.09
C THR A 189 35.19 0.63 8.62
N GLU A 190 35.49 1.92 8.41
CA GLU A 190 36.72 2.56 8.89
C GLU A 190 36.58 3.08 10.33
N CYS A 191 35.76 4.12 10.54
CA CYS A 191 35.63 4.75 11.85
C CYS A 191 34.62 4.09 12.77
N LYS A 192 33.96 3.02 12.32
CA LYS A 192 32.94 2.25 13.07
C LYS A 192 31.72 3.06 13.52
N ASN A 193 31.59 4.29 13.02
CA ASN A 193 30.42 5.12 13.34
C ASN A 193 29.16 4.65 12.61
N ASN A 194 28.02 4.75 13.26
CA ASN A 194 26.71 4.48 12.72
C ASN A 194 26.00 5.78 12.34
N THR A 195 25.44 5.80 11.13
CA THR A 195 24.52 6.84 10.67
C THR A 195 23.15 6.22 10.50
N TYR A 196 22.10 6.90 10.98
CA TYR A 196 20.74 6.40 10.92
C TYR A 196 19.92 7.19 9.92
N GLN A 197 19.19 6.48 9.04
CA GLN A 197 18.24 7.05 8.08
C GLN A 197 16.87 6.45 8.32
N TRP A 198 15.86 7.30 8.28
CA TRP A 198 14.47 6.94 8.48
C TRP A 198 13.72 7.09 7.16
N GLU A 199 13.20 5.98 6.63
CA GLU A 199 12.49 5.96 5.35
C GLU A 199 11.03 5.62 5.59
N VAL A 200 10.15 6.51 5.18
CA VAL A 200 8.70 6.28 5.20
C VAL A 200 8.30 5.56 3.93
N PHE A 201 7.43 4.55 4.05
CA PHE A 201 6.93 3.77 2.93
C PHE A 201 5.41 3.57 3.03
N ASN A 202 4.76 3.35 1.90
CA ASN A 202 3.35 2.97 1.78
C ASN A 202 3.15 1.60 1.10
N SER A 203 4.22 1.01 0.62
CA SER A 203 4.27 -0.34 0.06
C SER A 203 5.69 -0.90 0.24
N LEU A 204 5.82 -2.14 0.69
CA LEU A 204 7.08 -2.85 0.73
C LEU A 204 7.30 -3.56 -0.61
N LYS A 205 8.46 -3.35 -1.24
CA LYS A 205 8.86 -4.09 -2.45
C LYS A 205 9.81 -5.20 -2.05
N ILE A 206 9.41 -6.45 -2.17
CA ILE A 206 10.23 -7.60 -1.78
C ILE A 206 10.71 -8.41 -2.98
N PRO A 207 11.93 -8.99 -2.96
CA PRO A 207 12.41 -9.85 -4.02
C PRO A 207 11.67 -11.20 -3.99
N CYS A 208 11.61 -11.88 -5.16
CA CYS A 208 11.04 -13.23 -5.26
C CYS A 208 12.16 -14.27 -5.05
N GLU A 209 12.77 -14.32 -3.88
CA GLU A 209 13.95 -15.13 -3.57
C GLU A 209 13.79 -15.86 -2.24
N GLY A 210 13.94 -17.19 -2.25
CA GLY A 210 13.80 -18.05 -1.08
C GLY A 210 12.67 -19.06 -1.21
N HIS A 211 12.44 -19.87 -0.19
CA HIS A 211 11.49 -20.98 -0.18
C HIS A 211 10.18 -20.65 0.56
N THR A 212 10.20 -19.58 1.37
CA THR A 212 9.04 -19.12 2.14
C THR A 212 8.78 -17.63 1.89
N PHE A 213 7.55 -17.20 2.13
CA PHE A 213 7.21 -15.78 2.00
C PHE A 213 7.96 -14.93 3.06
N GLN A 214 8.21 -15.47 4.24
CA GLN A 214 9.04 -14.85 5.27
C GLN A 214 10.48 -14.63 4.80
N GLU A 215 11.07 -15.62 4.11
CA GLU A 215 12.41 -15.46 3.52
C GLU A 215 12.44 -14.38 2.46
N TRP A 216 11.38 -14.23 1.65
CA TRP A 216 11.27 -13.14 0.70
C TRP A 216 11.27 -11.77 1.38
N ILE A 217 10.54 -11.64 2.51
CA ILE A 217 10.55 -10.40 3.30
C ILE A 217 11.94 -10.20 3.95
N LYS A 218 12.53 -11.25 4.50
CA LYS A 218 13.87 -11.20 5.13
C LYS A 218 14.94 -10.75 4.14
N ASN A 219 14.83 -11.17 2.88
CA ASN A 219 15.74 -10.74 1.83
C ASN A 219 15.63 -9.26 1.48
N GLU A 220 14.48 -8.60 1.75
CA GLU A 220 14.35 -7.15 1.61
C GLU A 220 15.08 -6.38 2.71
N VAL A 221 15.07 -6.91 3.93
CA VAL A 221 15.69 -6.26 5.09
C VAL A 221 17.07 -6.81 5.42
N LYS A 222 17.64 -7.67 4.56
CA LYS A 222 18.99 -8.22 4.77
C LYS A 222 20.07 -7.16 4.65
N ASP A 223 21.17 -7.43 5.30
CA ASP A 223 22.37 -6.60 5.22
C ASP A 223 22.88 -6.47 3.78
N SER A 224 23.33 -5.28 3.43
CA SER A 224 24.00 -4.99 2.16
C SER A 224 25.26 -4.17 2.39
N GLU A 225 26.13 -4.14 1.40
CA GLU A 225 27.36 -3.35 1.44
C GLU A 225 27.33 -2.28 0.34
N ILE A 226 27.89 -1.12 0.66
CA ILE A 226 28.11 -0.05 -0.31
C ILE A 226 29.59 0.29 -0.34
N GLU A 227 30.10 0.49 -1.55
CA GLU A 227 31.43 1.00 -1.80
C GLU A 227 31.35 2.53 -1.98
N GLY A 228 32.42 3.20 -1.59
CA GLY A 228 32.54 4.63 -1.82
C GLY A 228 31.59 5.51 -0.99
N TYR A 229 31.24 5.08 0.23
CA TYR A 229 30.45 5.85 1.17
C TYR A 229 31.22 7.08 1.69
N ASP A 230 30.62 8.27 1.58
CA ASP A 230 31.14 9.52 2.13
C ASP A 230 30.72 9.64 3.59
N CYS A 231 31.59 9.19 4.50
CA CYS A 231 31.30 9.18 5.93
C CYS A 231 31.62 10.57 6.54
N GLU A 232 30.59 11.26 7.02
CA GLU A 232 30.73 12.57 7.67
C GLU A 232 31.71 12.56 8.84
N ASN A 233 31.75 11.47 9.63
CA ASN A 233 32.66 11.36 10.77
C ASN A 233 34.12 11.26 10.32
N CYS A 234 34.40 10.44 9.29
CA CYS A 234 35.75 10.36 8.71
C CYS A 234 36.17 11.71 8.09
N THR A 235 35.26 12.38 7.39
CA THR A 235 35.51 13.70 6.79
C THR A 235 35.84 14.77 7.84
N LYS A 236 35.18 14.75 9.00
CA LYS A 236 35.49 15.63 10.12
C LYS A 236 36.85 15.35 10.73
N LEU A 237 37.29 14.09 10.78
CA LEU A 237 38.58 13.69 11.33
C LEU A 237 39.73 13.96 10.36
N THR A 238 39.48 14.01 9.06
CA THR A 238 40.49 14.24 8.01
C THR A 238 39.97 15.23 6.95
N PRO A 239 39.80 16.52 7.31
CA PRO A 239 39.15 17.51 6.42
C PRO A 239 39.86 17.76 5.10
N SER A 240 41.15 17.49 5.02
CA SER A 240 42.01 17.70 3.81
C SER A 240 41.92 16.56 2.80
N ASN A 241 41.32 15.41 3.12
CA ASN A 241 41.23 14.26 2.23
C ASN A 241 39.83 13.63 2.34
N LYS A 242 38.96 13.91 1.37
CA LYS A 242 37.70 13.15 1.21
C LYS A 242 38.01 11.73 0.80
N VAL A 243 38.20 10.84 1.76
CA VAL A 243 38.36 9.41 1.51
C VAL A 243 37.01 8.74 1.60
N ARG A 244 36.62 8.05 0.53
CA ARG A 244 35.43 7.22 0.51
C ARG A 244 35.76 5.84 1.05
N HIS A 245 34.93 5.33 1.93
CA HIS A 245 35.10 4.05 2.60
C HIS A 245 33.99 3.09 2.22
N ASN A 246 34.14 1.82 2.52
CA ASN A 246 33.04 0.88 2.46
C ASN A 246 32.14 1.03 3.69
N ALA A 247 30.86 0.78 3.52
CA ALA A 247 29.91 0.74 4.63
C ALA A 247 28.97 -0.44 4.52
N LYS A 248 28.49 -0.91 5.66
CA LYS A 248 27.42 -1.93 5.75
C LYS A 248 26.12 -1.25 6.07
N ILE A 249 25.05 -1.66 5.38
CA ILE A 249 23.70 -1.19 5.62
C ILE A 249 22.91 -2.30 6.28
N HIS A 250 22.33 -2.03 7.45
CA HIS A 250 21.39 -2.89 8.14
C HIS A 250 20.01 -2.23 8.07
N THR A 251 19.04 -2.92 7.47
CA THR A 251 17.67 -2.42 7.32
C THR A 251 16.74 -3.15 8.29
N HIS A 252 15.94 -2.41 9.04
CA HIS A 252 14.93 -2.94 9.95
C HIS A 252 13.62 -2.21 9.79
N ILE A 253 12.53 -2.90 10.02
CA ILE A 253 11.22 -2.26 10.18
C ILE A 253 11.22 -1.52 11.52
N TRP A 254 10.73 -0.30 11.53
CA TRP A 254 10.53 0.48 12.76
C TRP A 254 9.07 0.61 13.13
N LYS A 255 8.22 0.84 12.13
CA LYS A 255 6.78 0.99 12.28
C LYS A 255 6.06 0.36 11.08
N LEU A 256 5.03 -0.43 11.35
CA LEU A 256 4.15 -0.98 10.32
C LEU A 256 2.77 -0.31 10.34
N PRO A 257 2.13 -0.13 9.17
CA PRO A 257 0.77 0.40 9.07
C PRO A 257 -0.28 -0.64 9.49
N GLN A 258 -1.51 -0.21 9.69
CA GLN A 258 -2.64 -1.12 9.87
C GLN A 258 -2.96 -1.91 8.61
N SER A 259 -2.81 -1.27 7.46
CA SER A 259 -3.04 -1.81 6.12
C SER A 259 -1.73 -1.80 5.35
N LEU A 260 -1.15 -2.98 5.13
CA LEU A 260 0.17 -3.14 4.53
C LEU A 260 0.05 -3.69 3.11
N PHE A 261 0.59 -2.96 2.14
CA PHE A 261 0.80 -3.45 0.79
C PHE A 261 2.21 -4.02 0.65
N ILE A 262 2.31 -5.21 0.04
CA ILE A 262 3.58 -5.85 -0.30
C ILE A 262 3.57 -6.12 -1.80
N THR A 263 4.54 -5.59 -2.52
CA THR A 263 4.70 -5.77 -3.97
C THR A 263 5.91 -6.66 -4.26
N LEU A 264 5.73 -7.65 -5.12
CA LEU A 264 6.79 -8.54 -5.54
C LEU A 264 7.61 -7.90 -6.66
N ARG A 265 8.96 -7.91 -6.55
CA ARG A 265 9.86 -7.46 -7.62
C ARG A 265 9.92 -8.52 -8.72
N ARG A 266 8.84 -8.60 -9.50
CA ARG A 266 8.74 -9.58 -10.60
C ARG A 266 9.33 -9.08 -11.92
N PHE A 267 9.38 -7.77 -12.13
CA PHE A 267 9.86 -7.20 -13.38
C PHE A 267 11.31 -6.76 -13.25
N ASN A 268 12.19 -7.42 -14.00
CA ASN A 268 13.62 -7.15 -14.01
C ASN A 268 13.98 -6.07 -15.03
N TYR A 269 15.14 -5.46 -14.85
CA TYR A 269 15.67 -4.44 -15.80
C TYR A 269 15.95 -4.99 -17.20
N ASP A 270 16.13 -6.32 -17.34
CA ASP A 270 16.33 -7.01 -18.62
C ASP A 270 15.02 -7.27 -19.39
N GLY A 271 13.88 -6.75 -18.88
CA GLY A 271 12.57 -6.96 -19.48
C GLY A 271 11.96 -8.34 -19.22
N ARG A 272 12.53 -9.13 -18.33
CA ARG A 272 11.97 -10.45 -17.95
C ARG A 272 11.11 -10.34 -16.72
N LYS A 273 10.03 -11.13 -16.70
CA LYS A 273 9.20 -11.33 -15.51
C LYS A 273 9.73 -12.52 -14.73
N ASN A 274 10.01 -12.33 -13.44
CA ASN A 274 10.32 -13.43 -12.52
C ASN A 274 9.07 -14.30 -12.32
N MET A 275 9.15 -15.57 -12.71
CA MET A 275 8.06 -16.55 -12.69
C MET A 275 8.11 -17.46 -11.45
N SER A 276 8.88 -17.12 -10.42
CA SER A 276 8.89 -17.88 -9.17
C SER A 276 7.47 -17.96 -8.58
N VAL A 277 7.07 -19.17 -8.20
CA VAL A 277 5.80 -19.39 -7.49
C VAL A 277 5.88 -18.70 -6.15
N CYS A 278 4.87 -17.87 -5.85
CA CYS A 278 4.80 -17.25 -4.54
C CYS A 278 4.54 -18.32 -3.47
N PRO A 279 5.41 -18.45 -2.45
CA PRO A 279 5.31 -19.50 -1.44
C PRO A 279 4.33 -19.16 -0.30
N TYR A 280 3.42 -18.22 -0.49
CA TYR A 280 2.44 -17.85 0.52
C TYR A 280 1.37 -18.93 0.68
N ASP A 281 1.18 -19.41 1.90
CA ASP A 281 0.32 -20.57 2.24
C ASP A 281 -1.12 -20.17 2.63
N GLY A 282 -1.46 -18.87 2.59
CA GLY A 282 -2.78 -18.37 3.00
C GLY A 282 -2.91 -18.10 4.49
N GLY A 283 -1.91 -18.43 5.30
CA GLY A 283 -1.91 -18.22 6.75
C GLY A 283 -1.75 -16.76 7.19
N SER A 284 -1.74 -16.56 8.49
CA SER A 284 -1.40 -15.26 9.07
C SER A 284 0.10 -15.04 9.06
N MET A 285 0.52 -13.83 8.70
CA MET A 285 1.93 -13.43 8.70
C MET A 285 2.30 -12.75 9.99
N ASN A 286 3.40 -13.16 10.61
CA ASN A 286 3.98 -12.49 11.77
C ASN A 286 5.21 -11.69 11.32
N PHE A 287 5.19 -10.38 11.55
CA PHE A 287 6.26 -9.46 11.17
C PHE A 287 7.17 -9.07 12.33
N THR A 288 6.97 -9.62 13.52
CA THR A 288 7.69 -9.22 14.75
C THR A 288 9.22 -9.37 14.61
N GLU A 289 9.69 -10.42 13.94
CA GLU A 289 11.12 -10.67 13.73
C GLU A 289 11.86 -9.64 12.86
N PHE A 290 11.12 -8.81 12.10
CA PHE A 290 11.71 -7.81 11.19
C PHE A 290 11.86 -6.44 11.82
N PHE A 291 11.38 -6.27 13.06
CA PHE A 291 11.50 -5.00 13.78
C PHE A 291 12.91 -4.80 14.33
N ALA A 292 13.35 -3.54 14.37
CA ALA A 292 14.50 -3.13 15.15
C ALA A 292 14.25 -3.42 16.64
N GLU A 293 15.24 -3.96 17.34
CA GLU A 293 15.12 -4.32 18.77
C GLU A 293 14.77 -3.12 19.65
N GLU A 294 15.26 -1.93 19.29
CA GLU A 294 15.00 -0.69 20.00
C GLU A 294 13.61 -0.12 19.75
N SER A 295 12.91 -0.58 18.72
CA SER A 295 11.54 -0.15 18.46
C SER A 295 10.61 -0.53 19.61
N ALA A 296 9.73 0.37 20.01
CA ALA A 296 8.69 0.08 21.00
C ALA A 296 7.72 -1.03 20.53
N ASP A 297 7.65 -1.24 19.22
CA ASP A 297 6.80 -2.22 18.59
C ASP A 297 7.43 -3.63 18.51
N SER A 298 8.74 -3.77 18.75
CA SER A 298 9.47 -5.06 18.70
C SER A 298 8.94 -6.10 19.70
N SER A 299 8.35 -5.66 20.82
CA SER A 299 7.78 -6.52 21.86
C SER A 299 6.32 -6.93 21.62
N ARG A 300 5.67 -6.42 20.55
CA ARG A 300 4.28 -6.72 20.23
C ARG A 300 4.17 -7.78 19.14
N ALA A 301 3.11 -8.58 19.19
CA ALA A 301 2.79 -9.50 18.10
C ALA A 301 2.20 -8.72 16.91
N TRP A 302 2.99 -8.60 15.86
CA TRP A 302 2.57 -7.94 14.61
C TRP A 302 2.06 -8.98 13.62
N THR A 303 0.83 -9.46 13.87
CA THR A 303 0.19 -10.49 13.04
C THR A 303 -0.75 -9.84 12.05
N TYR A 304 -0.60 -10.21 10.79
CA TYR A 304 -1.42 -9.74 9.67
C TYR A 304 -2.16 -10.89 9.00
N GLU A 305 -3.34 -10.61 8.49
CA GLU A 305 -4.09 -11.53 7.62
C GLU A 305 -4.15 -10.98 6.20
N LEU A 306 -4.08 -11.86 5.22
CA LEU A 306 -4.27 -11.50 3.82
C LEU A 306 -5.74 -11.17 3.55
N ARG A 307 -5.97 -10.05 2.86
CA ARG A 307 -7.30 -9.55 2.50
C ARG A 307 -7.49 -9.35 1.00
N GLY A 308 -6.39 -9.28 0.24
CA GLY A 308 -6.47 -9.15 -1.21
C GLY A 308 -5.13 -9.40 -1.90
N VAL A 309 -5.19 -9.78 -3.16
CA VAL A 309 -4.02 -9.96 -4.03
C VAL A 309 -4.37 -9.38 -5.39
N SER A 310 -3.49 -8.56 -5.97
CA SER A 310 -3.53 -8.25 -7.40
C SER A 310 -2.65 -9.25 -8.13
N ASP A 311 -3.20 -9.91 -9.13
CA ASP A 311 -2.53 -10.87 -9.99
C ASP A 311 -2.21 -10.23 -11.33
N HIS A 312 -1.03 -10.52 -11.88
CA HIS A 312 -0.65 -10.14 -13.22
C HIS A 312 -0.40 -11.39 -14.09
N HIS A 313 -1.26 -11.61 -15.05
CA HIS A 313 -1.18 -12.68 -16.04
C HIS A 313 -0.54 -12.12 -17.31
N GLY A 314 0.58 -12.70 -17.75
CA GLY A 314 1.28 -12.23 -18.92
C GLY A 314 2.77 -11.93 -18.69
N SER A 315 3.36 -11.16 -19.59
CA SER A 315 4.79 -10.81 -19.63
C SER A 315 5.02 -9.34 -19.27
N HIS A 316 6.31 -8.92 -19.30
CA HIS A 316 6.68 -7.50 -19.17
C HIS A 316 6.06 -6.62 -20.27
N MET A 317 5.86 -7.16 -21.47
CA MET A 317 5.34 -6.40 -22.63
C MET A 317 3.83 -6.21 -22.62
N GLY A 318 3.11 -6.84 -21.68
CA GLY A 318 1.66 -6.74 -21.54
C GLY A 318 1.07 -7.97 -20.89
N GLY A 319 -0.17 -7.83 -20.49
CA GLY A 319 -0.89 -8.89 -19.78
C GLY A 319 -2.23 -8.38 -19.29
N HIS A 320 -2.78 -9.10 -18.35
CA HIS A 320 -4.07 -8.81 -17.76
C HIS A 320 -3.95 -8.85 -16.23
N TYR A 321 -4.58 -7.88 -15.56
CA TYR A 321 -4.67 -7.84 -14.10
C TYR A 321 -6.02 -8.30 -13.63
N THR A 322 -6.02 -9.15 -12.62
CA THR A 322 -7.19 -9.52 -11.82
C THR A 322 -6.93 -9.22 -10.34
N ALA A 323 -7.95 -9.29 -9.49
CA ALA A 323 -7.77 -9.17 -8.06
C ALA A 323 -8.47 -10.30 -7.32
N GLN A 324 -7.79 -10.88 -6.36
CA GLN A 324 -8.39 -11.72 -5.35
C GLN A 324 -8.79 -10.84 -4.16
N PHE A 325 -9.99 -11.00 -3.67
CA PHE A 325 -10.58 -10.12 -2.67
C PHE A 325 -11.28 -10.93 -1.59
N LYS A 326 -10.92 -10.71 -0.32
CA LYS A 326 -11.62 -11.27 0.82
C LYS A 326 -12.71 -10.32 1.27
N HIS A 327 -13.95 -10.72 1.11
CA HIS A 327 -15.09 -9.87 1.44
C HIS A 327 -15.08 -9.51 2.95
N PRO A 328 -15.20 -8.22 3.33
CA PRO A 328 -14.99 -7.79 4.71
C PRO A 328 -16.06 -8.26 5.69
N ILE A 329 -17.26 -8.60 5.22
CA ILE A 329 -18.38 -9.01 6.06
C ILE A 329 -18.49 -10.54 6.08
N SER A 330 -18.60 -11.21 4.90
CA SER A 330 -18.77 -12.67 4.85
C SER A 330 -17.46 -13.45 5.02
N ASN A 331 -16.29 -12.78 4.94
CA ASN A 331 -14.97 -13.41 4.93
C ASN A 331 -14.72 -14.41 3.79
N GLU A 332 -15.57 -14.42 2.79
CA GLU A 332 -15.44 -15.27 1.60
C GLU A 332 -14.46 -14.64 0.60
N TRP A 333 -13.78 -15.50 -0.16
CA TRP A 333 -12.86 -15.06 -1.21
C TRP A 333 -13.56 -15.00 -2.56
N TRP A 334 -13.18 -13.98 -3.34
CA TRP A 334 -13.69 -13.70 -4.67
C TRP A 334 -12.56 -13.34 -5.62
N ILE A 335 -12.63 -13.83 -6.86
CA ILE A 335 -11.81 -13.31 -7.97
C ILE A 335 -12.63 -12.22 -8.65
N MET A 336 -12.00 -11.06 -8.80
CA MET A 336 -12.54 -9.90 -9.49
C MET A 336 -11.77 -9.74 -10.80
N ASP A 337 -12.43 -10.02 -11.90
CA ASP A 337 -11.89 -9.94 -13.25
C ASP A 337 -12.73 -8.91 -14.02
N ASP A 338 -12.24 -7.67 -14.01
CA ASP A 338 -12.95 -6.51 -14.56
C ASP A 338 -14.44 -6.50 -14.14
N GLU A 339 -15.38 -6.66 -15.06
CA GLU A 339 -16.83 -6.64 -14.81
C GLU A 339 -17.32 -7.85 -14.00
N THR A 340 -16.55 -8.91 -13.94
CA THR A 340 -17.02 -10.17 -13.36
C THR A 340 -16.48 -10.42 -11.96
N ALA A 341 -17.23 -11.18 -11.18
CA ALA A 341 -16.85 -11.62 -9.84
C ALA A 341 -17.20 -13.10 -9.66
N HIS A 342 -16.22 -13.91 -9.31
CA HIS A 342 -16.38 -15.34 -9.10
C HIS A 342 -15.94 -15.74 -7.69
N LYS A 343 -16.77 -16.52 -6.99
CA LYS A 343 -16.45 -17.03 -5.66
C LYS A 343 -15.34 -18.08 -5.75
N GLN A 344 -14.43 -18.05 -4.77
CA GLN A 344 -13.36 -19.06 -4.63
C GLN A 344 -13.23 -19.52 -3.17
N VAL A 345 -12.55 -20.64 -2.96
CA VAL A 345 -12.42 -21.25 -1.61
C VAL A 345 -11.41 -20.47 -0.73
N GLY A 346 -10.35 -19.94 -1.34
CA GLY A 346 -9.28 -19.21 -0.63
C GLY A 346 -8.39 -18.45 -1.61
N PRO A 347 -7.36 -17.76 -1.13
CA PRO A 347 -6.42 -17.09 -2.01
C PRO A 347 -5.62 -18.14 -2.80
N ILE A 348 -5.38 -17.86 -4.08
CA ILE A 348 -4.58 -18.70 -4.95
C ILE A 348 -3.16 -18.14 -5.00
N ALA A 349 -2.20 -18.88 -4.45
CA ALA A 349 -0.78 -18.58 -4.58
C ALA A 349 -0.26 -19.10 -5.93
N GLY A 350 0.61 -18.32 -6.58
CA GLY A 350 1.12 -18.69 -7.88
C GLY A 350 2.11 -17.69 -8.50
N VAL A 351 2.41 -17.91 -9.76
CA VAL A 351 3.32 -17.08 -10.57
C VAL A 351 2.71 -15.73 -10.96
N SER A 352 1.39 -15.60 -10.85
CA SER A 352 0.66 -14.38 -11.20
C SER A 352 0.62 -13.35 -10.07
N ASN A 353 0.75 -13.78 -8.81
CA ASN A 353 0.64 -12.86 -7.68
C ASN A 353 1.66 -11.71 -7.79
N TYR A 354 1.18 -10.48 -7.59
CA TYR A 354 2.01 -9.31 -7.77
C TYR A 354 1.97 -8.35 -6.59
N ILE A 355 0.76 -7.93 -6.12
CA ILE A 355 0.60 -7.06 -4.96
C ILE A 355 -0.29 -7.77 -3.94
N PHE A 356 0.17 -7.85 -2.71
CA PHE A 356 -0.58 -8.38 -1.58
C PHE A 356 -1.07 -7.24 -0.70
N TYR A 357 -2.30 -7.33 -0.23
CA TYR A 357 -2.85 -6.46 0.80
C TYR A 357 -3.08 -7.25 2.07
N PHE A 358 -2.36 -6.88 3.11
CA PHE A 358 -2.47 -7.44 4.45
C PHE A 358 -3.11 -6.44 5.41
N ARG A 359 -3.97 -6.94 6.29
CA ARG A 359 -4.58 -6.16 7.36
C ARG A 359 -4.09 -6.68 8.71
N ARG A 360 -3.66 -5.78 9.59
CA ARG A 360 -3.27 -6.11 10.95
C ARG A 360 -4.46 -6.69 11.70
N LYS A 361 -4.24 -7.83 12.39
CA LYS A 361 -5.23 -8.41 13.30
C LYS A 361 -5.33 -7.54 14.56
N SER A 362 -6.55 -7.30 15.02
CA SER A 362 -6.75 -6.77 16.37
C SER A 362 -6.28 -7.83 17.37
N SER A 363 -5.38 -7.45 18.28
CA SER A 363 -4.97 -8.28 19.42
C SER A 363 -6.12 -8.42 20.40
#